data_9d848d9efc34bcdd4ee50caa977af8d4
#
_entry.id   9d848d9efc34bcdd4ee50caa977af8d4
#
_cell.length_a   1.000
_cell.length_b   1.000
_cell.length_c   1.000
_cell.angle_alpha   90.00
_cell.angle_beta   90.00
_cell.angle_gamma   90.00
#
_symmetry.space_group_name_H-M   'P 1'
#
loop_
_entity.id
_entity.type
_entity.pdbx_description
1 polymer ?
#
loop_
_entity_poly.entity_id
_entity_poly.type
_entity_poly.pdbx_seq_one_letter_code
_entity_poly.pdbx_strand_id
1 'polypeptide(L)'
;LWSRGLGDVYKRQVYKDRLRRLPTRIEMPYNDVVQEYIDAYTGRLRRSVSFMLGAQNFYIPLFEEALEAEGLPLELKYLPVIESALEPTATSRVGAAGLWQFMIPTARKFGLTINSLVDERRDPIKSSWAAARYLKELYNRYNDWTLAIAAYNCGPSNIAKAIKRAGGVKDYWAIYPFLPRETRGYVPAFIAANYVMNYYCDHNIPAMKTRVPIETDTVVVTRNISLAQIAGACGLDLEALTAMNPQYRTGLVPGYTEPYAIRMPLPTIDLFLQLGDSVYNYVAP
;
A
#
# COMPACT_ATOMS: atom_id res chain seq x y z
N LEU A 1 15.29 7.58 -38.78
CA LEU A 1 13.82 7.50 -38.56
C LEU A 1 13.33 6.06 -38.50
N TRP A 2 13.78 5.15 -39.37
CA TRP A 2 13.33 3.75 -39.43
C TRP A 2 13.76 2.92 -38.21
N SER A 3 14.94 3.14 -37.67
CA SER A 3 15.44 2.40 -36.51
C SER A 3 14.69 2.71 -35.19
N ARG A 4 14.19 3.94 -35.03
CA ARG A 4 13.36 4.31 -33.87
C ARG A 4 12.01 3.64 -33.91
N GLY A 5 11.35 3.59 -35.09
CA GLY A 5 10.04 2.95 -35.22
C GLY A 5 10.05 1.43 -34.95
N LEU A 6 11.07 0.72 -35.41
CA LEU A 6 11.25 -0.72 -35.15
C LEU A 6 11.51 -1.00 -33.65
N GLY A 7 12.30 -0.15 -32.97
CA GLY A 7 12.55 -0.26 -31.54
C GLY A 7 11.27 -0.08 -30.71
N ASP A 8 10.43 0.87 -31.09
CA ASP A 8 9.15 1.13 -30.40
C ASP A 8 8.14 -0.02 -30.60
N VAL A 9 8.06 -0.57 -31.81
CA VAL A 9 7.19 -1.74 -32.09
C VAL A 9 7.62 -2.96 -31.28
N TYR A 10 8.93 -3.25 -31.24
CA TYR A 10 9.49 -4.34 -30.44
C TYR A 10 9.20 -4.14 -28.95
N LYS A 11 9.42 -2.95 -28.42
CA LYS A 11 9.15 -2.59 -27.02
C LYS A 11 7.69 -2.82 -26.65
N ARG A 12 6.75 -2.37 -27.50
CA ARG A 12 5.31 -2.60 -27.33
C ARG A 12 4.95 -4.08 -27.26
N GLN A 13 5.52 -4.89 -28.16
CA GLN A 13 5.28 -6.34 -28.16
C GLN A 13 5.81 -6.99 -26.89
N VAL A 14 7.00 -6.62 -26.42
CA VAL A 14 7.58 -7.12 -25.17
C VAL A 14 6.69 -6.79 -23.96
N TYR A 15 6.20 -5.56 -23.85
CA TYR A 15 5.30 -5.19 -22.75
C TYR A 15 4.00 -5.97 -22.77
N LYS A 16 3.38 -6.11 -23.94
CA LYS A 16 2.17 -6.88 -24.13
C LYS A 16 2.34 -8.34 -23.73
N ASP A 17 3.44 -8.98 -24.16
CA ASP A 17 3.72 -10.37 -23.86
C ASP A 17 4.03 -10.58 -22.37
N ARG A 18 4.75 -9.66 -21.74
CA ARG A 18 5.05 -9.71 -20.31
C ARG A 18 3.78 -9.56 -19.46
N LEU A 19 2.89 -8.60 -19.78
CA LEU A 19 1.62 -8.43 -19.08
C LEU A 19 0.75 -9.68 -19.18
N ARG A 20 0.70 -10.34 -20.33
CA ARG A 20 -0.05 -11.60 -20.52
C ARG A 20 0.52 -12.77 -19.71
N ARG A 21 1.81 -12.75 -19.37
CA ARG A 21 2.48 -13.80 -18.61
C ARG A 21 2.39 -13.60 -17.10
N LEU A 22 1.92 -12.45 -16.62
CA LEU A 22 1.71 -12.23 -15.21
C LEU A 22 0.67 -13.23 -14.69
N PRO A 23 0.94 -13.95 -13.60
CA PRO A 23 0.02 -14.92 -13.02
C PRO A 23 -1.06 -14.22 -12.19
N THR A 24 -1.88 -13.40 -12.85
CA THR A 24 -2.90 -12.56 -12.22
C THR A 24 -4.31 -13.07 -12.51
N ARG A 25 -5.22 -12.91 -11.55
CA ARG A 25 -6.67 -13.18 -11.73
C ARG A 25 -7.38 -11.99 -12.39
N ILE A 26 -6.82 -10.79 -12.22
CA ILE A 26 -7.30 -9.56 -12.86
C ILE A 26 -6.64 -9.43 -14.22
N GLU A 27 -7.41 -9.17 -15.26
CA GLU A 27 -6.86 -8.93 -16.59
C GLU A 27 -5.96 -7.69 -16.62
N MET A 28 -4.80 -7.81 -17.25
CA MET A 28 -3.81 -6.76 -17.40
C MET A 28 -3.68 -6.35 -18.88
N PRO A 29 -4.70 -5.66 -19.44
CA PRO A 29 -4.67 -5.28 -20.84
C PRO A 29 -3.57 -4.25 -21.11
N TYR A 30 -2.89 -4.43 -22.26
CA TYR A 30 -1.96 -3.45 -22.76
C TYR A 30 -2.68 -2.47 -23.69
N ASN A 31 -2.42 -1.19 -23.50
CA ASN A 31 -2.78 -0.11 -24.43
C ASN A 31 -1.79 1.06 -24.27
N ASP A 32 -1.93 2.11 -25.09
CA ASP A 32 -1.01 3.24 -25.09
C ASP A 32 -1.00 3.98 -23.74
N VAL A 33 -2.13 4.06 -23.04
CA VAL A 33 -2.21 4.69 -21.71
C VAL A 33 -1.43 3.89 -20.69
N VAL A 34 -1.56 2.56 -20.68
CA VAL A 34 -0.77 1.67 -19.80
C VAL A 34 0.72 1.79 -20.09
N GLN A 35 1.10 1.90 -21.38
CA GLN A 35 2.50 2.09 -21.75
C GLN A 35 3.08 3.38 -21.19
N GLU A 36 2.35 4.49 -21.23
CA GLU A 36 2.80 5.77 -20.66
C GLU A 36 3.17 5.62 -19.16
N TYR A 37 2.38 4.86 -18.38
CA TYR A 37 2.66 4.58 -16.97
C TYR A 37 3.85 3.64 -16.79
N ILE A 38 3.98 2.60 -17.62
CA ILE A 38 5.17 1.73 -17.58
C ILE A 38 6.44 2.54 -17.88
N ASP A 39 6.39 3.38 -18.91
CA ASP A 39 7.52 4.25 -19.28
C ASP A 39 7.85 5.27 -18.19
N ALA A 40 6.84 5.77 -17.47
CA ALA A 40 7.06 6.64 -16.31
C ALA A 40 7.78 5.90 -15.16
N TYR A 41 7.35 4.70 -14.80
CA TYR A 41 7.98 3.91 -13.73
C TYR A 41 9.39 3.46 -14.09
N THR A 42 9.62 3.03 -15.32
CA THR A 42 10.95 2.58 -15.79
C THR A 42 11.89 3.72 -16.14
N GLY A 43 11.37 4.95 -16.26
CA GLY A 43 12.11 6.17 -16.59
C GLY A 43 12.18 7.14 -15.41
N ARG A 44 11.37 8.22 -15.45
CA ARG A 44 11.44 9.35 -14.50
C ARG A 44 11.16 8.96 -13.03
N LEU A 45 10.37 7.92 -12.79
CA LEU A 45 10.03 7.42 -11.45
C LEU A 45 10.93 6.26 -10.99
N ARG A 46 11.98 5.95 -11.74
CA ARG A 46 12.88 4.83 -11.49
C ARG A 46 13.44 4.79 -10.05
N ARG A 47 13.79 5.96 -9.50
CA ARG A 47 14.29 6.08 -8.12
C ARG A 47 13.20 5.70 -7.11
N SER A 48 11.97 6.12 -7.34
CA SER A 48 10.82 5.74 -6.50
C SER A 48 10.56 4.23 -6.57
N VAL A 49 10.64 3.63 -7.75
CA VAL A 49 10.55 2.16 -7.92
C VAL A 49 11.65 1.46 -7.13
N SER A 50 12.89 1.93 -7.21
CA SER A 50 14.02 1.39 -6.46
C SER A 50 13.79 1.41 -4.93
N PHE A 51 13.20 2.48 -4.40
CA PHE A 51 12.75 2.57 -3.00
C PHE A 51 11.66 1.55 -2.69
N MET A 52 10.60 1.48 -3.52
CA MET A 52 9.49 0.55 -3.33
C MET A 52 9.94 -0.92 -3.38
N LEU A 53 10.88 -1.25 -4.25
CA LEU A 53 11.49 -2.58 -4.30
C LEU A 53 12.23 -2.96 -3.00
N GLY A 54 12.85 -2.00 -2.33
CA GLY A 54 13.43 -2.22 -1.01
C GLY A 54 12.38 -2.42 0.06
N ALA A 55 11.33 -1.60 0.06
CA ALA A 55 10.26 -1.63 1.05
C ALA A 55 9.33 -2.85 0.91
N GLN A 56 9.17 -3.38 -0.30
CA GLN A 56 8.23 -4.47 -0.58
C GLN A 56 8.47 -5.72 0.27
N ASN A 57 9.71 -6.05 0.60
CA ASN A 57 10.05 -7.23 1.38
C ASN A 57 9.42 -7.21 2.79
N PHE A 58 9.16 -6.02 3.31
CA PHE A 58 8.48 -5.85 4.60
C PHE A 58 6.96 -5.77 4.44
N TYR A 59 6.45 -4.99 3.47
CA TYR A 59 5.02 -4.71 3.37
C TYR A 59 4.22 -5.76 2.59
N ILE A 60 4.77 -6.33 1.51
CA ILE A 60 4.03 -7.24 0.64
C ILE A 60 3.48 -8.47 1.40
N PRO A 61 4.24 -9.14 2.29
CA PRO A 61 3.69 -10.26 3.05
C PRO A 61 2.48 -9.88 3.91
N LEU A 62 2.47 -8.67 4.50
CA LEU A 62 1.34 -8.19 5.31
C LEU A 62 0.10 -7.93 4.45
N PHE A 63 0.29 -7.45 3.21
CA PHE A 63 -0.82 -7.24 2.27
C PHE A 63 -1.39 -8.56 1.77
N GLU A 64 -0.52 -9.50 1.42
CA GLU A 64 -0.92 -10.84 0.95
C GLU A 64 -1.73 -11.58 2.00
N GLU A 65 -1.33 -11.56 3.27
CA GLU A 65 -2.07 -12.18 4.37
C GLU A 65 -3.53 -11.67 4.44
N ALA A 66 -3.73 -10.35 4.39
CA ALA A 66 -5.06 -9.76 4.44
C ALA A 66 -5.89 -10.06 3.19
N LEU A 67 -5.27 -10.05 2.00
CA LEU A 67 -5.93 -10.34 0.74
C LEU A 67 -6.34 -11.81 0.64
N GLU A 68 -5.45 -12.74 1.02
CA GLU A 68 -5.72 -14.18 1.04
C GLU A 68 -6.86 -14.52 2.00
N ALA A 69 -6.84 -13.99 3.20
CA ALA A 69 -7.89 -14.22 4.20
C ALA A 69 -9.28 -13.78 3.72
N GLU A 70 -9.35 -12.74 2.89
CA GLU A 70 -10.60 -12.27 2.29
C GLU A 70 -10.91 -12.93 0.93
N GLY A 71 -10.04 -13.82 0.44
CA GLY A 71 -10.19 -14.54 -0.83
C GLY A 71 -10.00 -13.67 -2.08
N LEU A 72 -9.23 -12.59 -1.96
CA LEU A 72 -9.02 -11.58 -3.01
C LEU A 72 -7.81 -11.91 -3.91
N PRO A 73 -7.78 -11.36 -5.14
CA PRO A 73 -6.59 -11.45 -6.01
C PRO A 73 -5.36 -10.82 -5.37
N LEU A 74 -4.24 -11.55 -5.36
CA LEU A 74 -3.01 -11.09 -4.70
C LEU A 74 -2.33 -9.92 -5.42
N GLU A 75 -2.58 -9.72 -6.70
CA GLU A 75 -2.08 -8.58 -7.46
C GLU A 75 -2.59 -7.22 -6.92
N LEU A 76 -3.66 -7.20 -6.13
CA LEU A 76 -4.14 -6.00 -5.42
C LEU A 76 -3.14 -5.47 -4.39
N LYS A 77 -2.15 -6.27 -3.98
CA LYS A 77 -1.02 -5.85 -3.14
C LYS A 77 -0.21 -4.68 -3.72
N TYR A 78 -0.33 -4.41 -5.01
CA TYR A 78 0.34 -3.30 -5.66
C TYR A 78 -0.48 -1.99 -5.69
N LEU A 79 -1.69 -1.95 -5.10
CA LEU A 79 -2.41 -0.69 -4.89
C LEU A 79 -1.63 0.31 -4.02
N PRO A 80 -0.99 -0.07 -2.89
CA PRO A 80 -0.16 0.84 -2.12
C PRO A 80 1.04 1.42 -2.88
N VAL A 81 1.50 0.76 -3.94
CA VAL A 81 2.54 1.30 -4.84
C VAL A 81 2.07 2.59 -5.52
N ILE A 82 0.83 2.62 -6.00
CA ILE A 82 0.26 3.80 -6.69
C ILE A 82 -0.35 4.81 -5.72
N GLU A 83 -0.77 4.37 -4.52
CA GLU A 83 -1.38 5.24 -3.51
C GLU A 83 -0.36 6.05 -2.72
N SER A 84 0.70 5.41 -2.25
CA SER A 84 1.65 6.00 -1.31
C SER A 84 3.12 5.78 -1.66
N ALA A 85 3.42 5.10 -2.77
CA ALA A 85 4.77 4.59 -3.05
C ALA A 85 5.36 3.76 -1.90
N LEU A 86 4.50 3.00 -1.20
CA LEU A 86 4.82 2.22 0.02
C LEU A 86 5.32 3.08 1.20
N GLU A 87 4.90 4.34 1.29
CA GLU A 87 5.23 5.24 2.40
C GLU A 87 4.07 5.26 3.43
N PRO A 88 4.24 4.66 4.63
CA PRO A 88 3.16 4.53 5.61
C PRO A 88 2.75 5.86 6.26
N THR A 89 3.61 6.87 6.20
CA THR A 89 3.32 8.21 6.73
C THR A 89 2.73 9.15 5.70
N ALA A 90 2.60 8.72 4.44
CA ALA A 90 2.08 9.54 3.36
C ALA A 90 0.70 10.13 3.71
N THR A 91 0.54 11.41 3.41
CA THR A 91 -0.74 12.13 3.60
C THR A 91 -1.01 13.01 2.39
N SER A 92 -2.17 12.82 1.77
CA SER A 92 -2.59 13.62 0.61
C SER A 92 -3.09 15.01 1.02
N ARG A 93 -3.20 15.91 0.05
CA ARG A 93 -3.76 17.27 0.27
C ARG A 93 -5.19 17.25 0.81
N VAL A 94 -5.96 16.20 0.49
CA VAL A 94 -7.36 16.05 0.94
C VAL A 94 -7.48 15.22 2.23
N GLY A 95 -6.36 14.84 2.85
CA GLY A 95 -6.34 14.16 4.15
C GLY A 95 -6.45 12.64 4.09
N ALA A 96 -6.29 12.02 2.93
CA ALA A 96 -6.07 10.57 2.85
C ALA A 96 -4.70 10.23 3.43
N ALA A 97 -4.58 9.12 4.17
CA ALA A 97 -3.33 8.78 4.86
C ALA A 97 -3.00 7.29 4.85
N GLY A 98 -1.71 6.99 4.98
CA GLY A 98 -1.16 5.65 5.12
C GLY A 98 -0.90 4.95 3.78
N LEU A 99 -0.45 3.70 3.86
CA LEU A 99 -0.11 2.88 2.71
C LEU A 99 -1.26 2.77 1.69
N TRP A 100 -2.49 2.64 2.19
CA TRP A 100 -3.71 2.44 1.42
C TRP A 100 -4.51 3.74 1.18
N GLN A 101 -3.99 4.89 1.61
CA GLN A 101 -4.57 6.22 1.42
C GLN A 101 -6.06 6.33 1.82
N PHE A 102 -6.40 5.84 3.01
CA PHE A 102 -7.76 5.95 3.52
C PHE A 102 -8.17 7.39 3.87
N MET A 103 -9.35 7.78 3.42
CA MET A 103 -10.06 8.93 3.98
C MET A 103 -10.66 8.57 5.35
N ILE A 104 -10.75 9.54 6.27
CA ILE A 104 -11.23 9.29 7.65
C ILE A 104 -12.61 8.60 7.69
N PRO A 105 -13.64 9.03 6.93
CA PRO A 105 -14.95 8.39 6.98
C PRO A 105 -14.89 6.92 6.56
N THR A 106 -14.16 6.61 5.49
CA THR A 106 -13.99 5.23 5.00
C THR A 106 -13.20 4.39 6.00
N ALA A 107 -12.11 4.92 6.55
CA ALA A 107 -11.28 4.25 7.55
C ALA A 107 -12.12 3.83 8.77
N ARG A 108 -12.90 4.75 9.32
CA ARG A 108 -13.79 4.49 10.46
C ARG A 108 -14.88 3.45 10.15
N LYS A 109 -15.45 3.49 8.94
CA LYS A 109 -16.41 2.48 8.46
C LYS A 109 -15.83 1.07 8.52
N PHE A 110 -14.54 0.93 8.22
CA PHE A 110 -13.84 -0.36 8.24
C PHE A 110 -13.07 -0.64 9.54
N GLY A 111 -13.40 0.09 10.64
CA GLY A 111 -12.96 -0.22 11.98
C GLY A 111 -11.59 0.35 12.36
N LEU A 112 -11.06 1.32 11.61
CA LEU A 112 -9.79 1.97 11.97
C LEU A 112 -10.02 3.12 12.96
N THR A 113 -9.23 3.14 14.03
CA THR A 113 -9.21 4.20 15.05
C THR A 113 -8.36 5.38 14.57
N ILE A 114 -8.94 6.57 14.63
CA ILE A 114 -8.23 7.82 14.33
C ILE A 114 -8.55 8.84 15.42
N ASN A 115 -7.51 9.20 16.21
CA ASN A 115 -7.57 10.20 17.27
C ASN A 115 -6.25 11.00 17.35
N SER A 116 -6.04 11.77 18.43
CA SER A 116 -4.85 12.60 18.61
C SER A 116 -3.55 11.78 18.81
N LEU A 117 -3.61 10.58 19.36
CA LEU A 117 -2.47 9.72 19.66
C LEU A 117 -2.25 8.64 18.60
N VAL A 118 -3.32 8.10 18.03
CA VAL A 118 -3.29 6.95 17.13
C VAL A 118 -3.98 7.29 15.81
N ASP A 119 -3.34 6.90 14.70
CA ASP A 119 -3.93 6.93 13.36
C ASP A 119 -3.68 5.58 12.68
N GLU A 120 -4.62 4.64 12.82
CA GLU A 120 -4.50 3.27 12.30
C GLU A 120 -4.55 3.17 10.77
N ARG A 121 -4.82 4.27 10.06
CA ARG A 121 -4.62 4.31 8.60
C ARG A 121 -3.15 4.13 8.22
N ARG A 122 -2.23 4.46 9.16
CA ARG A 122 -0.79 4.29 9.02
C ARG A 122 -0.28 2.94 9.51
N ASP A 123 -1.10 2.20 10.27
CA ASP A 123 -0.77 0.84 10.71
C ASP A 123 -0.75 -0.11 9.50
N PRO A 124 0.39 -0.74 9.17
CA PRO A 124 0.48 -1.59 7.97
C PRO A 124 -0.44 -2.80 8.01
N ILE A 125 -0.69 -3.37 9.18
CA ILE A 125 -1.55 -4.55 9.35
C ILE A 125 -3.01 -4.13 9.32
N LYS A 126 -3.42 -3.28 10.26
CA LYS A 126 -4.84 -2.89 10.41
C LYS A 126 -5.40 -2.24 9.15
N SER A 127 -4.60 -1.37 8.50
CA SER A 127 -5.04 -0.74 7.25
C SER A 127 -5.14 -1.73 6.09
N SER A 128 -4.30 -2.77 6.04
CA SER A 128 -4.38 -3.80 5.00
C SER A 128 -5.63 -4.66 5.15
N TRP A 129 -5.98 -5.07 6.37
CA TRP A 129 -7.24 -5.76 6.63
C TRP A 129 -8.47 -4.90 6.32
N ALA A 130 -8.43 -3.62 6.65
CA ALA A 130 -9.49 -2.67 6.29
C ALA A 130 -9.61 -2.53 4.76
N ALA A 131 -8.48 -2.40 4.05
CA ALA A 131 -8.45 -2.28 2.60
C ALA A 131 -8.97 -3.54 1.90
N ALA A 132 -8.59 -4.73 2.37
CA ALA A 132 -9.09 -5.99 1.83
C ALA A 132 -10.62 -6.09 1.97
N ARG A 133 -11.18 -5.77 3.13
CA ARG A 133 -12.64 -5.72 3.32
C ARG A 133 -13.33 -4.67 2.43
N TYR A 134 -12.73 -3.50 2.27
CA TYR A 134 -13.28 -2.47 1.39
C TYR A 134 -13.25 -2.89 -0.07
N LEU A 135 -12.15 -3.44 -0.56
CA LEU A 135 -12.03 -3.98 -1.92
C LEU A 135 -13.05 -5.09 -2.18
N LYS A 136 -13.27 -5.97 -1.21
CA LYS A 136 -14.31 -7.01 -1.28
C LYS A 136 -15.71 -6.42 -1.39
N GLU A 137 -16.04 -5.39 -0.60
CA GLU A 137 -17.33 -4.69 -0.70
C GLU A 137 -17.51 -4.08 -2.10
N LEU A 138 -16.46 -3.45 -2.65
CA LEU A 138 -16.50 -2.86 -3.98
C LEU A 138 -16.66 -3.91 -5.09
N TYR A 139 -15.93 -5.02 -4.98
CA TYR A 139 -16.08 -6.13 -5.93
C TYR A 139 -17.49 -6.74 -5.90
N ASN A 140 -18.05 -6.96 -4.72
CA ASN A 140 -19.41 -7.47 -4.57
C ASN A 140 -20.46 -6.55 -5.20
N ARG A 141 -20.17 -5.25 -5.27
CA ARG A 141 -21.07 -4.26 -5.92
C ARG A 141 -21.02 -4.31 -7.43
N TYR A 142 -19.83 -4.50 -8.02
CA TYR A 142 -19.63 -4.37 -9.47
C TYR A 142 -19.46 -5.71 -10.18
N ASN A 143 -19.03 -6.74 -9.46
CA ASN A 143 -18.57 -8.04 -10.00
C ASN A 143 -17.53 -7.89 -11.12
N ASP A 144 -16.72 -6.82 -11.02
CA ASP A 144 -15.67 -6.45 -11.96
C ASP A 144 -14.54 -5.76 -11.19
N TRP A 145 -13.31 -6.28 -11.31
CA TRP A 145 -12.17 -5.77 -10.57
C TRP A 145 -11.71 -4.40 -11.03
N THR A 146 -11.78 -4.11 -12.34
CA THR A 146 -11.35 -2.80 -12.86
C THR A 146 -12.28 -1.69 -12.39
N LEU A 147 -13.58 -1.97 -12.32
CA LEU A 147 -14.57 -1.07 -11.73
C LEU A 147 -14.39 -0.94 -10.20
N ALA A 148 -14.10 -2.03 -9.50
CA ALA A 148 -13.83 -2.01 -8.05
C ALA A 148 -12.58 -1.18 -7.73
N ILE A 149 -11.49 -1.36 -8.48
CA ILE A 149 -10.25 -0.60 -8.35
C ILE A 149 -10.50 0.89 -8.64
N ALA A 150 -11.22 1.22 -9.71
CA ALA A 150 -11.59 2.60 -10.00
C ALA A 150 -12.47 3.22 -8.90
N ALA A 151 -13.42 2.44 -8.35
CA ALA A 151 -14.28 2.86 -7.25
C ALA A 151 -13.52 3.06 -5.94
N TYR A 152 -12.45 2.30 -5.70
CA TYR A 152 -11.56 2.52 -4.56
C TYR A 152 -10.97 3.93 -4.57
N ASN A 153 -10.55 4.40 -5.75
CA ASN A 153 -9.97 5.74 -5.93
C ASN A 153 -11.01 6.87 -5.83
N CYS A 154 -12.10 6.80 -6.59
CA CYS A 154 -13.04 7.94 -6.71
C CYS A 154 -14.36 7.77 -5.95
N GLY A 155 -14.56 6.64 -5.31
CA GLY A 155 -15.80 6.29 -4.62
C GLY A 155 -16.89 5.74 -5.55
N PRO A 156 -17.77 4.88 -5.00
CA PRO A 156 -18.84 4.23 -5.77
C PRO A 156 -19.81 5.18 -6.48
N SER A 157 -20.06 6.34 -5.90
CA SER A 157 -20.97 7.34 -6.48
C SER A 157 -20.49 7.89 -7.82
N ASN A 158 -19.17 8.08 -7.96
CA ASN A 158 -18.59 8.58 -9.22
C ASN A 158 -18.61 7.50 -10.31
N ILE A 159 -18.39 6.24 -9.93
CA ILE A 159 -18.53 5.12 -10.87
C ILE A 159 -19.98 4.98 -11.35
N ALA A 160 -20.97 5.07 -10.44
CA ALA A 160 -22.39 5.00 -10.81
C ALA A 160 -22.77 6.13 -11.80
N LYS A 161 -22.28 7.36 -11.58
CA LYS A 161 -22.48 8.49 -12.48
C LYS A 161 -21.84 8.23 -13.85
N ALA A 162 -20.62 7.68 -13.89
CA ALA A 162 -19.94 7.37 -15.15
C ALA A 162 -20.65 6.26 -15.93
N ILE A 163 -21.08 5.19 -15.27
CA ILE A 163 -21.89 4.11 -15.86
C ILE A 163 -23.18 4.69 -16.48
N LYS A 164 -23.91 5.54 -15.73
CA LYS A 164 -25.12 6.19 -16.25
C LYS A 164 -24.85 7.03 -17.50
N ARG A 165 -23.74 7.80 -17.53
CA ARG A 165 -23.34 8.62 -18.69
C ARG A 165 -22.92 7.77 -19.88
N ALA A 166 -22.39 6.58 -19.66
CA ALA A 166 -22.01 5.60 -20.68
C ALA A 166 -23.19 4.73 -21.16
N GLY A 167 -24.44 5.10 -20.88
CA GLY A 167 -25.63 4.35 -21.29
C GLY A 167 -25.86 3.05 -20.49
N GLY A 168 -25.31 2.92 -19.29
CA GLY A 168 -25.48 1.76 -18.42
C GLY A 168 -24.42 0.66 -18.58
N VAL A 169 -23.42 0.87 -19.43
CA VAL A 169 -22.35 -0.10 -19.67
C VAL A 169 -21.45 -0.20 -18.42
N LYS A 170 -21.24 -1.43 -17.92
CA LYS A 170 -20.38 -1.75 -16.77
C LYS A 170 -19.02 -2.30 -17.24
N ASP A 171 -18.25 -1.44 -17.85
CA ASP A 171 -16.88 -1.74 -18.32
C ASP A 171 -16.01 -0.50 -18.09
N TYR A 172 -14.82 -0.69 -17.50
CA TYR A 172 -13.94 0.43 -17.15
C TYR A 172 -13.53 1.26 -18.37
N TRP A 173 -13.18 0.61 -19.48
CA TRP A 173 -12.72 1.32 -20.67
C TRP A 173 -13.85 2.04 -21.40
N ALA A 174 -15.07 1.50 -21.32
CA ALA A 174 -16.27 2.18 -21.85
C ALA A 174 -16.65 3.41 -21.01
N ILE A 175 -16.51 3.37 -19.70
CA ILE A 175 -16.80 4.52 -18.83
C ILE A 175 -15.62 5.49 -18.67
N TYR A 176 -14.42 5.13 -19.14
CA TYR A 176 -13.19 5.90 -19.03
C TYR A 176 -13.33 7.40 -19.36
N PRO A 177 -13.99 7.82 -20.48
CA PRO A 177 -14.17 9.24 -20.81
C PRO A 177 -15.01 10.01 -19.80
N PHE A 178 -15.85 9.32 -19.02
CA PHE A 178 -16.79 9.91 -18.06
C PHE A 178 -16.27 9.90 -16.62
N LEU A 179 -15.11 9.26 -16.38
CA LEU A 179 -14.46 9.23 -15.07
C LEU A 179 -13.80 10.57 -14.73
N PRO A 180 -13.64 10.90 -13.43
CA PRO A 180 -12.76 11.99 -13.00
C PRO A 180 -11.36 11.82 -13.60
N ARG A 181 -10.70 12.93 -13.92
CA ARG A 181 -9.40 12.91 -14.62
C ARG A 181 -8.35 12.04 -13.88
N GLU A 182 -8.27 12.15 -12.57
CA GLU A 182 -7.36 11.33 -11.74
C GLU A 182 -7.68 9.85 -11.88
N THR A 183 -8.95 9.47 -11.81
CA THR A 183 -9.40 8.08 -11.84
C THR A 183 -9.15 7.40 -13.18
N ARG A 184 -9.11 8.18 -14.29
CA ARG A 184 -8.76 7.64 -15.61
C ARG A 184 -7.36 7.01 -15.63
N GLY A 185 -6.42 7.57 -14.88
CA GLY A 185 -5.06 7.04 -14.76
C GLY A 185 -4.90 5.90 -13.76
N TYR A 186 -5.89 5.65 -12.91
CA TYR A 186 -5.71 4.79 -11.75
C TYR A 186 -5.56 3.30 -12.11
N VAL A 187 -6.46 2.75 -12.92
CA VAL A 187 -6.34 1.36 -13.41
C VAL A 187 -5.11 1.17 -14.32
N PRO A 188 -4.82 2.06 -15.29
CA PRO A 188 -3.56 1.99 -16.03
C PRO A 188 -2.32 2.03 -15.14
N ALA A 189 -2.29 2.87 -14.10
CA ALA A 189 -1.20 2.91 -13.11
C ALA A 189 -1.09 1.61 -12.32
N PHE A 190 -2.21 1.01 -11.93
CA PHE A 190 -2.24 -0.30 -11.26
C PHE A 190 -1.65 -1.41 -12.14
N ILE A 191 -2.01 -1.46 -13.42
CA ILE A 191 -1.45 -2.42 -14.39
C ILE A 191 0.06 -2.20 -14.54
N ALA A 192 0.50 -0.95 -14.67
CA ALA A 192 1.90 -0.61 -14.79
C ALA A 192 2.70 -0.89 -13.51
N ALA A 193 2.10 -0.71 -12.32
CA ALA A 193 2.70 -1.11 -11.04
C ALA A 193 2.92 -2.63 -10.97
N ASN A 194 1.91 -3.42 -11.35
CA ASN A 194 2.06 -4.87 -11.47
C ASN A 194 3.18 -5.25 -12.44
N TYR A 195 3.27 -4.56 -13.57
CA TYR A 195 4.34 -4.80 -14.52
C TYR A 195 5.72 -4.52 -13.92
N VAL A 196 5.95 -3.30 -13.42
CA VAL A 196 7.29 -2.88 -12.98
C VAL A 196 7.76 -3.63 -11.75
N MET A 197 6.87 -3.94 -10.81
CA MET A 197 7.21 -4.68 -9.59
C MET A 197 7.55 -6.15 -9.85
N ASN A 198 7.17 -6.71 -11.01
CA ASN A 198 7.54 -8.06 -11.44
C ASN A 198 8.71 -8.08 -12.43
N TYR A 199 8.88 -7.05 -13.27
CA TYR A 199 9.89 -7.02 -14.33
C TYR A 199 10.99 -5.97 -14.09
N TYR A 200 11.19 -5.51 -12.86
CA TYR A 200 12.21 -4.51 -12.51
C TYR A 200 13.65 -4.92 -12.90
N CYS A 201 13.96 -6.21 -12.81
CA CYS A 201 15.27 -6.75 -13.23
C CYS A 201 15.51 -6.53 -14.72
N ASP A 202 14.50 -6.75 -15.56
CA ASP A 202 14.57 -6.53 -17.01
C ASP A 202 14.79 -5.06 -17.40
N HIS A 203 14.51 -4.15 -16.47
CA HIS A 203 14.74 -2.72 -16.60
C HIS A 203 16.00 -2.25 -15.84
N ASN A 204 16.79 -3.19 -15.29
CA ASN A 204 17.98 -2.90 -14.48
C ASN A 204 17.67 -1.93 -13.32
N ILE A 205 16.56 -2.09 -12.60
CA ILE A 205 16.20 -1.27 -11.45
C ILE A 205 16.61 -2.03 -10.18
N PRO A 206 17.64 -1.59 -9.45
CA PRO A 206 18.05 -2.23 -8.20
C PRO A 206 17.12 -1.83 -7.05
N ALA A 207 16.92 -2.72 -6.10
CA ALA A 207 16.24 -2.39 -4.84
C ALA A 207 17.17 -1.53 -3.96
N MET A 208 16.64 -0.45 -3.37
CA MET A 208 17.35 0.32 -2.34
C MET A 208 17.29 -0.42 -0.99
N LYS A 209 18.33 -0.26 -0.19
CA LYS A 209 18.32 -0.73 1.20
C LYS A 209 17.30 0.09 2.00
N THR A 210 16.46 -0.59 2.77
CA THR A 210 15.52 0.03 3.70
C THR A 210 16.03 -0.10 5.14
N ARG A 211 15.53 0.78 6.02
CA ARG A 211 15.89 0.75 7.45
C ARG A 211 15.04 -0.23 8.26
N VAL A 212 13.91 -0.70 7.72
CA VAL A 212 13.01 -1.61 8.43
C VAL A 212 13.54 -3.03 8.30
N PRO A 213 13.79 -3.72 9.41
CA PRO A 213 14.21 -5.13 9.41
C PRO A 213 13.13 -6.02 8.81
N ILE A 214 13.52 -7.10 8.16
CA ILE A 214 12.59 -8.08 7.57
C ILE A 214 11.97 -8.95 8.69
N GLU A 215 12.78 -9.36 9.66
CA GLU A 215 12.36 -10.23 10.77
C GLU A 215 11.83 -9.39 11.94
N THR A 216 10.53 -9.16 11.95
CA THR A 216 9.83 -8.43 13.00
C THR A 216 8.58 -9.18 13.42
N ASP A 217 8.15 -8.96 14.66
CA ASP A 217 6.85 -9.39 15.16
C ASP A 217 6.28 -8.32 16.09
N THR A 218 5.13 -8.57 16.69
CA THR A 218 4.43 -7.62 17.54
C THR A 218 4.31 -8.12 18.97
N VAL A 219 4.38 -7.20 19.94
CA VAL A 219 4.01 -7.43 21.32
C VAL A 219 2.82 -6.54 21.68
N VAL A 220 1.86 -7.09 22.40
CA VAL A 220 0.68 -6.33 22.87
C VAL A 220 0.97 -5.73 24.24
N VAL A 221 0.72 -4.43 24.37
CA VAL A 221 0.85 -3.71 25.65
C VAL A 221 -0.53 -3.22 26.12
N THR A 222 -0.73 -3.28 27.46
CA THR A 222 -1.97 -2.87 28.15
C THR A 222 -1.74 -1.69 29.11
N ARG A 223 -0.55 -1.09 29.03
CA ARG A 223 -0.15 0.10 29.78
C ARG A 223 0.38 1.15 28.83
N ASN A 224 0.30 2.41 29.25
CA ASN A 224 0.90 3.50 28.49
C ASN A 224 2.43 3.37 28.48
N ILE A 225 3.02 3.48 27.28
CA ILE A 225 4.48 3.43 27.10
C ILE A 225 4.86 4.28 25.90
N SER A 226 5.99 4.95 25.94
CA SER A 226 6.52 5.65 24.77
C SER A 226 7.49 4.77 23.97
N LEU A 227 7.54 4.96 22.65
CA LEU A 227 8.54 4.31 21.82
C LEU A 227 9.97 4.69 22.24
N ALA A 228 10.17 5.91 22.78
CA ALA A 228 11.45 6.35 23.31
C ALA A 228 11.88 5.53 24.54
N GLN A 229 10.96 5.19 25.46
CA GLN A 229 11.25 4.30 26.59
C GLN A 229 11.69 2.91 26.11
N ILE A 230 10.98 2.34 25.14
CA ILE A 230 11.33 1.03 24.58
C ILE A 230 12.69 1.09 23.89
N ALA A 231 12.90 2.10 23.03
CA ALA A 231 14.16 2.27 22.31
C ALA A 231 15.34 2.39 23.26
N GLY A 232 15.22 3.22 24.30
CA GLY A 232 16.28 3.39 25.30
C GLY A 232 16.53 2.14 26.16
N ALA A 233 15.48 1.52 26.68
CA ALA A 233 15.61 0.32 27.52
C ALA A 233 16.14 -0.90 26.76
N CYS A 234 15.75 -1.05 25.49
CA CYS A 234 16.13 -2.21 24.67
C CYS A 234 17.32 -1.93 23.73
N GLY A 235 17.90 -0.72 23.75
CA GLY A 235 19.04 -0.38 22.90
C GLY A 235 18.70 -0.30 21.42
N LEU A 236 17.47 0.10 21.05
CA LEU A 236 17.03 0.26 19.67
C LEU A 236 17.23 1.70 19.18
N ASP A 237 17.42 1.83 17.87
CA ASP A 237 17.26 3.12 17.21
C ASP A 237 15.79 3.56 17.22
N LEU A 238 15.51 4.72 17.83
CA LEU A 238 14.16 5.28 17.95
C LEU A 238 13.53 5.58 16.58
N GLU A 239 14.33 6.03 15.62
CA GLU A 239 13.85 6.31 14.25
C GLU A 239 13.37 5.03 13.57
N ALA A 240 14.13 3.93 13.70
CA ALA A 240 13.75 2.63 13.17
C ALA A 240 12.51 2.07 13.87
N LEU A 241 12.41 2.17 15.20
CA LEU A 241 11.23 1.72 15.95
C LEU A 241 9.98 2.53 15.58
N THR A 242 10.11 3.83 15.40
CA THR A 242 9.02 4.71 14.95
C THR A 242 8.58 4.37 13.53
N ALA A 243 9.52 4.09 12.63
CA ALA A 243 9.21 3.69 11.26
C ALA A 243 8.44 2.36 11.18
N MET A 244 8.66 1.44 12.13
CA MET A 244 7.89 0.20 12.26
C MET A 244 6.49 0.41 12.87
N ASN A 245 6.26 1.54 13.56
CA ASN A 245 5.04 1.85 14.31
C ASN A 245 4.46 3.24 13.94
N PRO A 246 4.23 3.52 12.66
CA PRO A 246 3.87 4.87 12.19
C PRO A 246 2.48 5.32 12.62
N GLN A 247 1.65 4.43 13.17
CA GLN A 247 0.34 4.72 13.72
C GLN A 247 0.38 5.54 15.01
N TYR A 248 1.47 5.49 15.78
CA TYR A 248 1.61 6.25 17.04
C TYR A 248 2.15 7.64 16.76
N ARG A 249 1.24 8.61 16.61
CA ARG A 249 1.52 9.97 16.10
C ARG A 249 2.54 10.76 16.93
N THR A 250 2.54 10.56 18.25
CA THR A 250 3.42 11.25 19.20
C THR A 250 4.50 10.32 19.78
N GLY A 251 4.57 9.09 19.30
CA GLY A 251 5.40 8.05 19.90
C GLY A 251 4.86 7.47 21.22
N LEU A 252 3.72 7.97 21.72
CA LEU A 252 3.03 7.39 22.88
C LEU A 252 2.07 6.30 22.43
N VAL A 253 2.19 5.12 23.02
CA VAL A 253 1.28 3.98 22.88
C VAL A 253 0.31 4.00 24.05
N PRO A 254 -1.00 4.28 23.83
CA PRO A 254 -1.97 4.48 24.90
C PRO A 254 -2.60 3.17 25.38
N GLY A 255 -1.75 2.19 25.78
CA GLY A 255 -2.18 0.84 26.15
C GLY A 255 -3.18 0.76 27.30
N TYR A 256 -3.29 1.82 28.10
CA TYR A 256 -4.29 1.88 29.19
C TYR A 256 -5.73 1.99 28.68
N THR A 257 -5.95 2.61 27.49
CA THR A 257 -7.31 2.77 26.92
C THR A 257 -7.84 1.49 26.32
N GLU A 258 -6.97 0.76 25.64
CA GLU A 258 -7.21 -0.54 25.02
C GLU A 258 -5.85 -1.20 24.72
N PRO A 259 -5.79 -2.53 24.51
CA PRO A 259 -4.54 -3.18 24.14
C PRO A 259 -4.05 -2.71 22.75
N TYR A 260 -2.77 -2.33 22.66
CA TYR A 260 -2.12 -1.93 21.42
C TYR A 260 -0.91 -2.80 21.09
N ALA A 261 -0.72 -3.12 19.82
CA ALA A 261 0.42 -3.86 19.32
C ALA A 261 1.58 -2.93 18.96
N ILE A 262 2.79 -3.29 19.38
CA ILE A 262 4.03 -2.61 19.02
C ILE A 262 4.88 -3.59 18.23
N ARG A 263 5.28 -3.19 17.01
CA ARG A 263 6.17 -3.98 16.16
C ARG A 263 7.62 -3.65 16.46
N MET A 264 8.44 -4.69 16.60
CA MET A 264 9.89 -4.55 16.82
C MET A 264 10.64 -5.76 16.26
N PRO A 265 11.98 -5.70 16.10
CA PRO A 265 12.77 -6.86 15.68
C PRO A 265 12.60 -8.05 16.62
N LEU A 266 12.55 -9.27 16.08
CA LEU A 266 12.37 -10.49 16.89
C LEU A 266 13.30 -10.59 18.11
N PRO A 267 14.63 -10.35 18.01
CA PRO A 267 15.51 -10.41 19.18
C PRO A 267 15.16 -9.38 20.27
N THR A 268 14.53 -8.27 19.88
CA THR A 268 14.13 -7.22 20.83
C THR A 268 12.89 -7.59 21.60
N ILE A 269 11.99 -8.39 21.02
CA ILE A 269 10.78 -8.87 21.70
C ILE A 269 11.16 -9.67 22.95
N ASP A 270 12.09 -10.60 22.80
CA ASP A 270 12.58 -11.40 23.93
C ASP A 270 13.17 -10.53 25.03
N LEU A 271 14.00 -9.54 24.66
CA LEU A 271 14.57 -8.60 25.60
C LEU A 271 13.49 -7.73 26.28
N PHE A 272 12.53 -7.22 25.53
CA PHE A 272 11.40 -6.44 26.05
C PHE A 272 10.60 -7.24 27.10
N LEU A 273 10.30 -8.49 26.80
CA LEU A 273 9.58 -9.38 27.72
C LEU A 273 10.41 -9.71 29.00
N GLN A 274 11.72 -9.91 28.85
CA GLN A 274 12.63 -10.17 29.98
C GLN A 274 12.78 -8.95 30.90
N LEU A 275 12.84 -7.75 30.35
CA LEU A 275 12.97 -6.50 31.11
C LEU A 275 11.67 -6.16 31.87
N GLY A 276 10.51 -6.59 31.40
CA GLY A 276 9.21 -6.41 32.03
C GLY A 276 8.96 -4.97 32.48
N ASP A 277 8.69 -4.79 33.79
CA ASP A 277 8.41 -3.45 34.36
C ASP A 277 9.56 -2.45 34.26
N SER A 278 10.79 -2.89 34.05
CA SER A 278 11.94 -2.01 33.90
C SER A 278 11.83 -1.11 32.68
N VAL A 279 11.18 -1.61 31.62
CA VAL A 279 10.95 -0.79 30.39
C VAL A 279 10.00 0.36 30.68
N TYR A 280 8.94 0.11 31.45
CA TYR A 280 7.95 1.15 31.82
C TYR A 280 8.52 2.20 32.77
N ASN A 281 9.53 1.84 33.55
CA ASN A 281 10.21 2.72 34.51
C ASN A 281 11.44 3.42 33.91
N TYR A 282 11.80 3.08 32.66
CA TYR A 282 12.93 3.71 31.99
C TYR A 282 12.64 5.18 31.71
N VAL A 283 13.56 6.05 32.12
CA VAL A 283 13.50 7.50 31.84
C VAL A 283 14.27 7.75 30.55
N ALA A 284 13.54 8.03 29.48
CA ALA A 284 14.17 8.45 28.24
C ALA A 284 14.82 9.84 28.40
N PRO A 285 16.03 10.03 27.89
CA PRO A 285 16.73 11.30 27.96
C PRO A 285 16.01 12.44 27.21
#